data_416edd92fc4dec7abc4ded4067b0a188
#
_entry.id   416edd92fc4dec7abc4ded4067b0a188
#
_cell.length_a   1.000
_cell.length_b   1.000
_cell.length_c   1.000
_cell.angle_alpha   90.00
_cell.angle_beta   90.00
_cell.angle_gamma   90.00
#
_symmetry.space_group_name_H-M   'P 1'
#
loop_
_entity.id
_entity.type
_entity.pdbx_description
1 polymer ?
#
loop_
_entity_poly.entity_id
_entity_poly.type
_entity_poly.pdbx_seq_one_letter_code
_entity_poly.pdbx_strand_id
1 'polypeptide(L)'
;MRKLAALFVGMLFVQIPAFAAKQDGALFQESSPVRIKELVRIQGARENPVVGYGLVVGLAGTGDGPRSRATMQSLGNALQRFGVHVGDAQITSRNVAAVMVTGSLPPHANPGDKLDISVSCIGDARSLVGGTLLLTPLQGADDQTYVLAQGPVMVGGYRYDAFGNLLQKNHPTVGTVSEGGLVEATSPSSVMSASGAIHLLLHSPDYTTASRIAQALAAEFGQARLGADIIAEGPSRVTFRLNDGERQRLVDVLRQVESLSV
;
A
#
# COMPACT_ATOMS: atom_id res chain seq x y z
N MET A 1 -98.50 -55.22 -1.91
CA MET A 1 -97.53 -56.24 -2.21
C MET A 1 -96.38 -55.54 -2.98
N ARG A 2 -95.19 -55.84 -2.67
CA ARG A 2 -93.88 -55.48 -3.16
C ARG A 2 -93.16 -54.42 -2.37
N LYS A 3 -92.31 -54.90 -1.52
CA LYS A 3 -91.33 -54.17 -0.72
C LYS A 3 -90.17 -53.68 -1.63
N LEU A 4 -89.83 -52.41 -1.59
CA LEU A 4 -88.62 -51.89 -2.21
C LEU A 4 -87.65 -51.59 -1.07
N ALA A 5 -86.54 -52.30 -1.08
CA ALA A 5 -85.40 -52.12 -0.18
C ALA A 5 -84.58 -50.92 -0.72
N ALA A 6 -84.36 -49.91 0.11
CA ALA A 6 -83.46 -48.76 -0.16
C ALA A 6 -82.06 -49.17 0.28
N LEU A 7 -81.15 -49.19 -0.65
CA LEU A 7 -79.68 -49.39 -0.45
C LEU A 7 -79.05 -48.09 -0.06
N PHE A 8 -78.59 -47.96 1.19
CA PHE A 8 -77.81 -46.82 1.68
C PHE A 8 -76.32 -47.02 1.29
N VAL A 9 -75.85 -46.28 0.30
CA VAL A 9 -74.41 -46.20 -0.03
C VAL A 9 -73.79 -45.14 0.87
N GLY A 10 -73.03 -45.59 1.87
CA GLY A 10 -72.25 -44.70 2.75
C GLY A 10 -71.03 -44.19 2.00
N MET A 11 -71.01 -42.88 1.76
CA MET A 11 -69.87 -42.15 1.15
C MET A 11 -68.86 -41.80 2.25
N LEU A 12 -67.78 -42.56 2.28
CA LEU A 12 -66.67 -42.37 3.20
C LEU A 12 -65.85 -41.12 2.76
N PHE A 13 -66.03 -39.99 3.45
CA PHE A 13 -65.18 -38.81 3.28
C PHE A 13 -63.80 -39.06 3.92
N VAL A 14 -62.82 -39.36 3.11
CA VAL A 14 -61.43 -39.34 3.52
C VAL A 14 -60.98 -37.89 3.65
N GLN A 15 -60.85 -37.44 4.87
CA GLN A 15 -60.18 -36.15 5.17
C GLN A 15 -58.69 -36.27 4.96
N ILE A 16 -58.16 -35.69 3.88
CA ILE A 16 -56.75 -35.50 3.65
C ILE A 16 -56.31 -34.34 4.54
N PRO A 17 -55.39 -34.50 5.51
CA PRO A 17 -54.87 -33.36 6.23
C PRO A 17 -54.09 -32.48 5.25
N ALA A 18 -54.51 -31.23 5.10
CA ALA A 18 -53.75 -30.21 4.41
C ALA A 18 -52.42 -30.01 5.17
N PHE A 19 -51.36 -30.54 4.60
CA PHE A 19 -49.98 -30.27 5.02
C PHE A 19 -49.75 -28.77 4.70
N ALA A 20 -49.91 -27.92 5.72
CA ALA A 20 -49.51 -26.54 5.65
C ALA A 20 -47.99 -26.51 5.38
N ALA A 21 -47.61 -26.30 4.12
CA ALA A 21 -46.23 -25.97 3.76
C ALA A 21 -45.88 -24.68 4.52
N LYS A 22 -45.14 -24.87 5.61
CA LYS A 22 -44.43 -23.79 6.29
C LYS A 22 -43.49 -23.19 5.24
N GLN A 23 -43.87 -22.07 4.67
CA GLN A 23 -42.95 -21.26 3.92
C GLN A 23 -41.84 -20.85 4.90
N ASP A 24 -40.77 -21.61 4.88
CA ASP A 24 -39.51 -21.13 5.40
C ASP A 24 -39.17 -19.90 4.56
N GLY A 25 -39.59 -18.74 5.09
CA GLY A 25 -39.11 -17.45 4.59
C GLY A 25 -37.60 -17.53 4.61
N ALA A 26 -37.03 -17.61 3.41
CA ALA A 26 -35.60 -17.45 3.23
C ALA A 26 -35.23 -16.21 4.04
N LEU A 27 -34.50 -16.43 5.11
CA LEU A 27 -33.79 -15.39 5.84
C LEU A 27 -32.82 -14.79 4.84
N PHE A 28 -33.29 -13.84 4.03
CA PHE A 28 -32.40 -12.85 3.47
C PHE A 28 -31.81 -12.18 4.70
N GLN A 29 -30.63 -12.64 5.11
CA GLN A 29 -29.82 -11.90 6.03
C GLN A 29 -29.64 -10.54 5.36
N GLU A 30 -30.34 -9.54 5.89
CA GLU A 30 -30.02 -8.15 5.60
C GLU A 30 -28.55 -8.01 5.98
N SER A 31 -27.69 -8.00 4.97
CA SER A 31 -26.27 -7.77 5.16
C SER A 31 -26.15 -6.44 5.89
N SER A 32 -25.55 -6.46 7.06
CA SER A 32 -25.28 -5.23 7.81
C SER A 32 -24.66 -4.20 6.87
N PRO A 33 -25.13 -2.95 6.89
CA PRO A 33 -24.62 -1.92 6.00
C PRO A 33 -23.11 -1.76 6.23
N VAL A 34 -22.33 -1.92 5.16
CA VAL A 34 -20.87 -1.83 5.17
C VAL A 34 -20.49 -0.48 4.61
N ARG A 35 -19.55 0.22 5.26
CA ARG A 35 -19.09 1.52 4.79
C ARG A 35 -18.28 1.40 3.52
N ILE A 36 -18.45 2.38 2.61
CA ILE A 36 -17.74 2.39 1.32
C ILE A 36 -16.23 2.27 1.52
N LYS A 37 -15.64 2.94 2.53
CA LYS A 37 -14.20 2.86 2.83
C LYS A 37 -13.67 1.44 3.09
N GLU A 38 -14.53 0.51 3.49
CA GLU A 38 -14.16 -0.89 3.77
C GLU A 38 -14.17 -1.74 2.48
N LEU A 39 -14.88 -1.27 1.45
CA LEU A 39 -15.09 -1.96 0.19
C LEU A 39 -14.17 -1.47 -0.93
N VAL A 40 -13.69 -0.22 -0.83
CA VAL A 40 -12.93 0.41 -1.92
C VAL A 40 -11.64 1.05 -1.42
N ARG A 41 -10.72 1.24 -2.37
CA ARG A 41 -9.57 2.15 -2.25
C ARG A 41 -9.68 3.24 -3.31
N ILE A 42 -9.16 4.41 -3.01
CA ILE A 42 -9.11 5.52 -3.97
C ILE A 42 -7.91 5.31 -4.91
N GLN A 43 -8.15 5.40 -6.22
CA GLN A 43 -7.05 5.33 -7.20
C GLN A 43 -6.11 6.52 -6.99
N GLY A 44 -4.80 6.28 -7.07
CA GLY A 44 -3.78 7.29 -6.79
C GLY A 44 -3.34 7.33 -5.32
N ALA A 45 -4.13 6.85 -4.37
CA ALA A 45 -3.73 6.66 -2.98
C ALA A 45 -2.92 5.35 -2.83
N ARG A 46 -1.73 5.31 -3.43
CA ARG A 46 -0.81 4.16 -3.35
C ARG A 46 0.57 4.59 -2.90
N GLU A 47 1.24 3.73 -2.20
CA GLU A 47 2.66 3.90 -1.91
C GLU A 47 3.48 3.78 -3.20
N ASN A 48 4.47 4.65 -3.35
CA ASN A 48 5.37 4.63 -4.49
C ASN A 48 6.76 4.19 -4.01
N PRO A 49 7.31 3.10 -4.58
CA PRO A 49 8.65 2.67 -4.24
C PRO A 49 9.66 3.70 -4.74
N VAL A 50 10.63 4.01 -3.88
CA VAL A 50 11.79 4.84 -4.23
C VAL A 50 13.06 4.05 -3.97
N VAL A 51 14.05 4.23 -4.83
CA VAL A 51 15.30 3.49 -4.79
C VAL A 51 16.48 4.43 -5.04
N GLY A 52 17.63 4.13 -4.42
CA GLY A 52 18.86 4.86 -4.64
C GLY A 52 20.08 4.00 -4.39
N TYR A 53 21.20 4.44 -4.93
CA TYR A 53 22.53 3.86 -4.69
C TYR A 53 23.27 4.76 -3.70
N GLY A 54 23.76 4.18 -2.61
CA GLY A 54 24.45 4.90 -1.57
C GLY A 54 25.73 4.23 -1.06
N LEU A 55 26.38 4.92 -0.15
CA LEU A 55 27.56 4.42 0.56
C LEU A 55 27.29 4.44 2.07
N VAL A 56 27.61 3.33 2.73
CA VAL A 56 27.66 3.25 4.18
C VAL A 56 29.11 3.31 4.64
N VAL A 57 29.42 4.19 5.56
CA VAL A 57 30.77 4.41 6.09
C VAL A 57 30.85 4.04 7.58
N GLY A 58 32.05 3.90 8.11
CA GLY A 58 32.26 3.60 9.55
C GLY A 58 32.22 2.11 9.91
N LEU A 59 32.39 1.21 8.97
CA LEU A 59 32.20 -0.24 9.11
C LEU A 59 33.33 -1.03 9.76
N ALA A 60 34.26 -0.41 10.45
CA ALA A 60 35.31 -1.07 11.25
C ALA A 60 35.90 -2.36 10.65
N GLY A 61 36.18 -2.37 9.34
CA GLY A 61 36.77 -3.53 8.63
C GLY A 61 35.77 -4.55 8.10
N THR A 62 34.48 -4.35 8.25
CA THR A 62 33.41 -5.24 7.75
C THR A 62 32.81 -4.81 6.42
N GLY A 63 33.21 -3.68 5.87
CA GLY A 63 32.77 -3.15 4.59
C GLY A 63 33.33 -3.92 3.38
N ASP A 64 33.12 -3.37 2.20
CA ASP A 64 33.54 -3.96 0.94
C ASP A 64 35.07 -4.11 0.83
N GLY A 65 35.48 -5.17 0.19
CA GLY A 65 36.87 -5.45 -0.06
C GLY A 65 37.50 -4.52 -1.09
N PRO A 66 38.85 -4.45 -1.14
CA PRO A 66 39.58 -3.59 -2.09
C PRO A 66 39.35 -3.98 -3.57
N ARG A 67 38.76 -5.15 -3.82
CA ARG A 67 38.40 -5.61 -5.18
C ARG A 67 37.08 -5.04 -5.70
N SER A 68 36.25 -4.45 -4.82
CA SER A 68 35.00 -3.81 -5.21
C SER A 68 35.26 -2.45 -5.87
N ARG A 69 35.55 -2.48 -7.18
CA ARG A 69 35.85 -1.27 -7.96
C ARG A 69 34.74 -0.22 -7.89
N ALA A 70 33.50 -0.66 -7.95
CA ALA A 70 32.34 0.23 -7.88
C ALA A 70 32.32 1.03 -6.58
N THR A 71 32.58 0.38 -5.44
CA THR A 71 32.63 1.03 -4.12
C THR A 71 33.78 2.03 -4.04
N MET A 72 34.97 1.65 -4.54
CA MET A 72 36.13 2.54 -4.51
C MET A 72 35.94 3.75 -5.41
N GLN A 73 35.41 3.57 -6.62
CA GLN A 73 35.06 4.67 -7.52
C GLN A 73 34.03 5.60 -6.94
N SER A 74 32.96 5.05 -6.33
CA SER A 74 31.92 5.84 -5.70
C SER A 74 32.44 6.65 -4.51
N LEU A 75 33.33 6.06 -3.71
CA LEU A 75 34.01 6.75 -2.62
C LEU A 75 34.90 7.89 -3.16
N GLY A 76 35.68 7.63 -4.23
CA GLY A 76 36.48 8.65 -4.91
C GLY A 76 35.62 9.83 -5.38
N ASN A 77 34.49 9.55 -6.03
CA ASN A 77 33.55 10.56 -6.50
C ASN A 77 32.93 11.35 -5.31
N ALA A 78 32.61 10.68 -4.20
CA ALA A 78 32.12 11.34 -2.99
C ALA A 78 33.17 12.29 -2.38
N LEU A 79 34.43 11.84 -2.27
CA LEU A 79 35.55 12.67 -1.77
C LEU A 79 35.81 13.88 -2.65
N GLN A 80 35.73 13.73 -3.98
CA GLN A 80 35.89 14.84 -4.93
C GLN A 80 34.83 15.93 -4.72
N ARG A 81 33.58 15.56 -4.39
CA ARG A 81 32.54 16.55 -4.04
C ARG A 81 32.87 17.37 -2.80
N PHE A 82 33.68 16.84 -1.90
CA PHE A 82 34.21 17.55 -0.72
C PHE A 82 35.55 18.24 -0.97
N GLY A 83 36.01 18.30 -2.23
CA GLY A 83 37.27 18.95 -2.59
C GLY A 83 38.51 18.07 -2.34
N VAL A 84 38.35 16.82 -1.98
CA VAL A 84 39.47 15.87 -1.74
C VAL A 84 39.71 15.06 -3.00
N HIS A 85 40.85 15.30 -3.65
CA HIS A 85 41.28 14.57 -4.85
C HIS A 85 42.15 13.40 -4.44
N VAL A 86 41.66 12.17 -4.60
CA VAL A 86 42.38 10.92 -4.31
C VAL A 86 42.51 10.13 -5.60
N GLY A 87 43.71 9.70 -5.91
CA GLY A 87 43.93 8.81 -7.06
C GLY A 87 43.33 7.42 -6.82
N ASP A 88 42.72 6.82 -7.84
CA ASP A 88 42.01 5.54 -7.76
C ASP A 88 42.78 4.39 -7.12
N ALA A 89 44.12 4.41 -7.23
CA ALA A 89 45.02 3.41 -6.65
C ALA A 89 45.29 3.57 -5.15
N GLN A 90 44.84 4.66 -4.54
CA GLN A 90 45.15 5.01 -3.13
C GLN A 90 44.01 4.71 -2.17
N ILE A 91 42.83 4.37 -2.68
CA ILE A 91 41.67 4.09 -1.83
C ILE A 91 41.64 2.58 -1.53
N THR A 92 42.14 2.21 -0.36
CA THR A 92 41.99 0.85 0.17
C THR A 92 41.35 0.93 1.55
N SER A 93 40.08 0.72 1.62
CA SER A 93 39.36 0.76 2.90
C SER A 93 38.31 -0.34 2.95
N ARG A 94 38.24 -1.06 4.08
CA ARG A 94 37.18 -1.99 4.38
C ARG A 94 36.11 -1.35 5.31
N ASN A 95 36.16 -0.04 5.44
CA ASN A 95 35.25 0.71 6.30
C ASN A 95 34.06 1.30 5.54
N VAL A 96 33.93 0.99 4.26
CA VAL A 96 32.87 1.50 3.37
C VAL A 96 32.21 0.35 2.64
N ALA A 97 30.90 0.41 2.43
CA ALA A 97 30.14 -0.53 1.64
C ALA A 97 29.22 0.20 0.67
N ALA A 98 29.15 -0.32 -0.55
CA ALA A 98 28.12 0.07 -1.51
C ALA A 98 26.79 -0.59 -1.17
N VAL A 99 25.73 0.21 -1.15
CA VAL A 99 24.40 -0.23 -0.73
C VAL A 99 23.32 0.21 -1.70
N MET A 100 22.30 -0.64 -1.84
CA MET A 100 21.00 -0.24 -2.36
C MET A 100 20.16 0.26 -1.21
N VAL A 101 19.56 1.43 -1.40
CA VAL A 101 18.68 2.06 -0.44
C VAL A 101 17.28 2.07 -1.03
N THR A 102 16.30 1.59 -0.29
CA THR A 102 14.92 1.52 -0.74
C THR A 102 13.99 2.12 0.32
N GLY A 103 12.92 2.75 -0.14
CA GLY A 103 11.89 3.29 0.72
C GLY A 103 10.52 3.21 0.04
N SER A 104 9.48 3.41 0.83
CA SER A 104 8.10 3.52 0.33
C SER A 104 7.60 4.93 0.62
N LEU A 105 7.36 5.70 -0.43
CA LEU A 105 6.84 7.06 -0.35
C LEU A 105 5.32 7.00 -0.23
N PRO A 106 4.73 7.40 0.92
CA PRO A 106 3.30 7.45 1.10
C PRO A 106 2.62 8.39 0.09
N PRO A 107 1.37 8.12 -0.31
CA PRO A 107 0.66 8.94 -1.30
C PRO A 107 0.40 10.38 -0.86
N HIS A 108 0.39 10.62 0.44
CA HIS A 108 0.12 11.94 1.04
C HIS A 108 1.36 12.58 1.66
N ALA A 109 2.55 12.04 1.36
CA ALA A 109 3.79 12.60 1.85
C ALA A 109 4.03 14.00 1.32
N ASN A 110 4.40 14.91 2.22
CA ASN A 110 4.74 16.29 1.91
C ASN A 110 6.23 16.53 2.11
N PRO A 111 6.81 17.54 1.44
CA PRO A 111 8.17 17.95 1.71
C PRO A 111 8.38 18.25 3.20
N GLY A 112 9.43 17.66 3.76
CA GLY A 112 9.74 17.71 5.20
C GLY A 112 9.28 16.49 6.00
N ASP A 113 8.42 15.64 5.46
CA ASP A 113 8.03 14.39 6.12
C ASP A 113 9.22 13.42 6.17
N LYS A 114 9.24 12.60 7.20
CA LYS A 114 10.27 11.58 7.39
C LYS A 114 9.70 10.19 7.17
N LEU A 115 10.54 9.31 6.63
CA LEU A 115 10.18 7.90 6.41
C LEU A 115 11.34 6.98 6.75
N ASP A 116 11.02 5.76 7.09
CA ASP A 116 11.98 4.69 7.29
C ASP A 116 12.52 4.20 5.95
N ILE A 117 13.81 3.91 5.89
CA ILE A 117 14.44 3.38 4.70
C ILE A 117 15.17 2.07 5.02
N SER A 118 15.20 1.19 4.04
CA SER A 118 15.94 -0.06 4.09
C SER A 118 17.22 0.06 3.31
N VAL A 119 18.30 -0.49 3.87
CA VAL A 119 19.64 -0.45 3.29
C VAL A 119 20.14 -1.87 3.13
N SER A 120 20.58 -2.24 1.93
CA SER A 120 21.08 -3.59 1.61
C SER A 120 22.41 -3.50 0.89
N CYS A 121 23.40 -4.32 1.30
CA CYS A 121 24.69 -4.37 0.62
C CYS A 121 24.55 -4.88 -0.81
N ILE A 122 25.27 -4.26 -1.73
CA ILE A 122 25.40 -4.72 -3.12
C ILE A 122 26.75 -5.43 -3.31
N GLY A 123 27.77 -4.99 -2.56
CA GLY A 123 29.13 -5.50 -2.66
C GLY A 123 29.38 -6.75 -1.79
N ASP A 124 30.62 -6.93 -1.40
CA ASP A 124 31.11 -8.07 -0.61
C ASP A 124 31.27 -7.73 0.89
N ALA A 125 30.61 -6.67 1.36
CA ALA A 125 30.59 -6.29 2.76
C ALA A 125 30.00 -7.41 3.63
N ARG A 126 30.64 -7.65 4.78
CA ARG A 126 30.26 -8.71 5.71
C ARG A 126 29.21 -8.26 6.72
N SER A 127 29.18 -6.96 7.02
CA SER A 127 28.24 -6.38 7.99
C SER A 127 28.13 -4.88 7.82
N LEU A 128 26.91 -4.34 8.03
CA LEU A 128 26.62 -2.91 8.10
C LEU A 128 26.53 -2.38 9.53
N VAL A 129 26.80 -3.22 10.54
CA VAL A 129 26.69 -2.85 11.95
C VAL A 129 27.61 -1.68 12.29
N GLY A 130 27.08 -0.65 12.93
CA GLY A 130 27.80 0.56 13.33
C GLY A 130 28.05 1.55 12.19
N GLY A 131 27.59 1.22 10.97
CA GLY A 131 27.76 2.08 9.82
C GLY A 131 26.76 3.24 9.78
N THR A 132 27.11 4.27 9.02
CA THR A 132 26.25 5.43 8.73
C THR A 132 26.09 5.57 7.23
N LEU A 133 24.86 5.66 6.76
CA LEU A 133 24.53 5.95 5.37
C LEU A 133 24.83 7.42 5.07
N LEU A 134 25.65 7.65 4.03
CA LEU A 134 25.87 8.98 3.50
C LEU A 134 24.64 9.48 2.75
N LEU A 135 24.55 10.81 2.58
CA LEU A 135 23.45 11.45 1.85
C LEU A 135 23.26 10.80 0.48
N THR A 136 22.10 10.20 0.29
CA THR A 136 21.75 9.38 -0.86
C THR A 136 20.42 9.84 -1.42
N PRO A 137 20.34 10.29 -2.69
CA PRO A 137 19.06 10.58 -3.34
C PRO A 137 18.33 9.27 -3.66
N LEU A 138 17.04 9.21 -3.33
CA LEU A 138 16.15 8.13 -3.73
C LEU A 138 15.22 8.62 -4.83
N GLN A 139 15.18 7.87 -5.92
CA GLN A 139 14.43 8.19 -7.13
C GLN A 139 13.20 7.31 -7.28
N GLY A 140 12.16 7.87 -7.88
CA GLY A 140 11.00 7.12 -8.34
C GLY A 140 11.24 6.44 -9.70
N ALA A 141 10.19 5.82 -10.24
CA ALA A 141 10.24 5.17 -11.55
C ALA A 141 10.37 6.15 -12.74
N ASP A 142 10.24 7.44 -12.49
CA ASP A 142 10.38 8.55 -13.44
C ASP A 142 11.75 9.24 -13.35
N ASP A 143 12.70 8.63 -12.65
CA ASP A 143 14.06 9.13 -12.41
C ASP A 143 14.11 10.47 -11.64
N GLN A 144 13.00 10.92 -11.05
CA GLN A 144 12.97 12.11 -10.21
C GLN A 144 13.34 11.75 -8.76
N THR A 145 14.09 12.63 -8.10
CA THR A 145 14.45 12.48 -6.69
C THR A 145 13.31 12.98 -5.82
N TYR A 146 12.75 12.08 -5.00
CA TYR A 146 11.66 12.36 -4.07
C TYR A 146 12.09 12.39 -2.62
N VAL A 147 13.17 11.67 -2.28
CA VAL A 147 13.63 11.50 -0.91
C VAL A 147 15.14 11.64 -0.85
N LEU A 148 15.64 12.33 0.16
CA LEU A 148 17.06 12.31 0.53
C LEU A 148 17.25 11.44 1.77
N ALA A 149 18.08 10.42 1.66
CA ALA A 149 18.29 9.43 2.70
C ALA A 149 19.66 9.58 3.36
N GLN A 150 19.71 9.59 4.70
CA GLN A 150 20.96 9.57 5.49
C GLN A 150 20.70 9.10 6.92
N GLY A 151 21.72 8.62 7.59
CA GLY A 151 21.64 8.33 9.02
C GLY A 151 22.31 7.02 9.45
N PRO A 152 22.32 6.73 10.74
CA PRO A 152 22.92 5.52 11.29
C PRO A 152 22.12 4.29 10.89
N VAL A 153 22.82 3.25 10.40
CA VAL A 153 22.19 2.01 9.98
C VAL A 153 21.98 1.10 11.18
N MET A 154 20.74 0.80 11.49
CA MET A 154 20.37 -0.19 12.49
C MET A 154 20.22 -1.55 11.81
N VAL A 155 21.10 -2.47 12.19
CA VAL A 155 21.04 -3.86 11.73
C VAL A 155 20.31 -4.67 12.78
N GLY A 156 19.15 -5.22 12.42
CA GLY A 156 18.38 -6.06 13.32
C GLY A 156 19.09 -7.38 13.61
N GLY A 157 18.89 -7.97 14.81
CA GLY A 157 19.38 -9.26 15.26
C GLY A 157 20.31 -9.18 16.45
N TYR A 158 20.55 -10.35 17.04
CA TYR A 158 21.47 -10.47 18.17
C TYR A 158 22.61 -11.42 17.82
N ARG A 159 23.79 -11.05 18.30
CA ARG A 159 24.94 -11.92 18.39
C ARG A 159 25.11 -12.30 19.85
N TYR A 160 24.91 -13.56 20.18
CA TYR A 160 25.17 -14.09 21.50
C TYR A 160 26.39 -14.99 21.44
N ASP A 161 27.44 -14.62 22.12
CA ASP A 161 28.64 -15.40 22.27
C ASP A 161 28.67 -15.98 23.70
N ALA A 162 28.32 -17.25 23.83
CA ALA A 162 28.38 -17.96 25.11
C ALA A 162 29.31 -19.15 24.95
N PHE A 163 30.43 -19.10 25.66
CA PHE A 163 31.36 -20.22 25.79
C PHE A 163 31.89 -20.81 24.46
N GLY A 164 32.18 -19.97 23.47
CA GLY A 164 32.71 -20.42 22.18
C GLY A 164 31.66 -20.94 21.19
N ASN A 165 30.39 -20.95 21.54
CA ASN A 165 29.30 -21.22 20.64
C ASN A 165 28.71 -19.91 20.11
N LEU A 166 29.03 -19.59 18.84
CA LEU A 166 28.52 -18.42 18.14
C LEU A 166 27.11 -18.72 17.62
N LEU A 167 26.07 -18.28 18.34
CA LEU A 167 24.71 -18.23 17.81
C LEU A 167 24.48 -16.87 17.16
N GLN A 168 24.69 -16.80 15.85
CA GLN A 168 24.37 -15.64 15.04
C GLN A 168 23.09 -15.91 14.27
N LYS A 169 22.02 -15.17 14.59
CA LYS A 169 20.79 -15.18 13.82
C LYS A 169 20.58 -13.77 13.26
N ASN A 170 21.15 -13.53 12.09
CA ASN A 170 20.78 -12.37 11.25
C ASN A 170 21.54 -12.28 9.95
N HIS A 171 20.98 -11.50 9.04
CA HIS A 171 21.68 -11.04 7.83
C HIS A 171 22.30 -9.66 8.14
N PRO A 172 23.56 -9.58 8.57
CA PRO A 172 24.20 -8.32 8.95
C PRO A 172 24.44 -7.36 7.79
N THR A 173 24.07 -7.79 6.59
CA THR A 173 24.20 -7.05 5.32
C THR A 173 22.94 -6.28 4.94
N VAL A 174 21.89 -6.35 5.77
CA VAL A 174 20.66 -5.59 5.61
C VAL A 174 20.37 -4.84 6.90
N GLY A 175 19.95 -3.60 6.79
CA GLY A 175 19.59 -2.76 7.92
C GLY A 175 18.52 -1.75 7.58
N THR A 176 18.08 -1.02 8.58
CA THR A 176 17.09 0.05 8.47
C THR A 176 17.67 1.34 9.04
N VAL A 177 17.35 2.47 8.45
CA VAL A 177 17.58 3.80 9.04
C VAL A 177 16.22 4.39 9.35
N SER A 178 15.88 4.40 10.64
CA SER A 178 14.61 4.95 11.10
C SER A 178 14.58 6.44 10.91
N GLU A 179 13.47 6.95 10.33
CA GLU A 179 13.30 8.37 9.97
C GLU A 179 14.46 8.92 9.13
N GLY A 180 15.20 8.05 8.43
CA GLY A 180 16.39 8.41 7.68
C GLY A 180 16.12 9.00 6.32
N GLY A 181 14.92 8.86 5.79
CA GLY A 181 14.49 9.47 4.54
C GLY A 181 13.74 10.77 4.76
N LEU A 182 14.21 11.86 4.21
CA LEU A 182 13.53 13.16 4.18
C LEU A 182 12.86 13.35 2.82
N VAL A 183 11.57 13.58 2.81
CA VAL A 183 10.81 13.86 1.59
C VAL A 183 11.12 15.26 1.09
N GLU A 184 11.54 15.38 -0.17
CA GLU A 184 11.86 16.66 -0.83
C GLU A 184 10.78 17.09 -1.82
N ALA A 185 10.09 16.14 -2.44
CA ALA A 185 9.03 16.39 -3.40
C ALA A 185 7.80 15.52 -3.12
N THR A 186 6.62 16.09 -3.38
CA THR A 186 5.35 15.37 -3.23
C THR A 186 5.27 14.18 -4.20
N SER A 187 4.59 13.12 -3.76
CA SER A 187 4.32 11.95 -4.59
C SER A 187 3.67 12.34 -5.93
N PRO A 188 4.08 11.76 -7.07
CA PRO A 188 3.45 12.00 -8.37
C PRO A 188 2.03 11.41 -8.45
N SER A 189 1.63 10.62 -7.48
CA SER A 189 0.30 10.02 -7.42
C SER A 189 -0.74 11.05 -7.01
N SER A 190 -1.69 11.33 -7.90
CA SER A 190 -2.82 12.20 -7.61
C SER A 190 -4.11 11.39 -7.38
N VAL A 191 -4.81 11.69 -6.30
CA VAL A 191 -6.12 11.13 -5.98
C VAL A 191 -7.19 11.56 -7.00
N MET A 192 -6.99 12.74 -7.60
CA MET A 192 -7.90 13.32 -8.57
C MET A 192 -7.19 13.45 -9.91
N SER A 193 -7.85 13.03 -10.99
CA SER A 193 -7.34 13.23 -12.34
C SER A 193 -7.37 14.71 -12.74
N ALA A 194 -6.66 15.08 -13.79
CA ALA A 194 -6.67 16.44 -14.36
C ALA A 194 -8.10 16.91 -14.76
N SER A 195 -8.99 15.97 -15.08
CA SER A 195 -10.39 16.23 -15.41
C SER A 195 -11.30 16.40 -14.19
N GLY A 196 -10.76 16.28 -12.95
CA GLY A 196 -11.55 16.32 -11.71
C GLY A 196 -12.26 15.01 -11.39
N ALA A 197 -11.94 13.91 -12.08
CA ALA A 197 -12.49 12.60 -11.80
C ALA A 197 -11.73 11.90 -10.66
N ILE A 198 -12.50 11.23 -9.81
CA ILE A 198 -12.01 10.36 -8.75
C ILE A 198 -12.50 8.94 -9.05
N HIS A 199 -11.60 7.98 -8.91
CA HIS A 199 -11.89 6.58 -9.17
C HIS A 199 -11.81 5.79 -7.86
N LEU A 200 -12.92 5.15 -7.50
CA LEU A 200 -12.99 4.19 -6.41
C LEU A 200 -12.76 2.79 -6.98
N LEU A 201 -11.76 2.11 -6.48
CA LEU A 201 -11.42 0.75 -6.89
C LEU A 201 -11.88 -0.23 -5.81
N LEU A 202 -12.77 -1.16 -6.17
CA LEU A 202 -13.26 -2.18 -5.25
C LEU A 202 -12.12 -3.16 -4.91
N HIS A 203 -12.03 -3.54 -3.65
CA HIS A 203 -11.08 -4.57 -3.19
C HIS A 203 -11.42 -5.94 -3.80
N SER A 204 -12.69 -6.25 -3.91
CA SER A 204 -13.21 -7.45 -4.56
C SER A 204 -14.15 -7.04 -5.70
N PRO A 205 -13.84 -7.40 -6.97
CA PRO A 205 -14.68 -7.05 -8.12
C PRO A 205 -16.08 -7.68 -7.99
N ASP A 206 -17.13 -6.84 -7.94
CA ASP A 206 -18.52 -7.27 -7.91
C ASP A 206 -19.45 -6.22 -8.53
N TYR A 207 -20.26 -6.63 -9.52
CA TYR A 207 -21.19 -5.73 -10.23
C TYR A 207 -22.28 -5.16 -9.32
N THR A 208 -22.78 -5.98 -8.37
CA THR A 208 -23.86 -5.55 -7.48
C THR A 208 -23.36 -4.48 -6.51
N THR A 209 -22.21 -4.71 -5.90
CA THR A 209 -21.55 -3.76 -4.99
C THR A 209 -21.17 -2.47 -5.72
N ALA A 210 -20.59 -2.56 -6.92
CA ALA A 210 -20.28 -1.38 -7.72
C ALA A 210 -21.52 -0.53 -8.05
N SER A 211 -22.62 -1.19 -8.43
CA SER A 211 -23.89 -0.52 -8.71
C SER A 211 -24.47 0.15 -7.46
N ARG A 212 -24.47 -0.54 -6.29
CA ARG A 212 -24.95 0.00 -5.02
C ARG A 212 -24.14 1.22 -4.57
N ILE A 213 -22.81 1.17 -4.71
CA ILE A 213 -21.94 2.30 -4.41
C ILE A 213 -22.29 3.49 -5.30
N ALA A 214 -22.44 3.29 -6.62
CA ALA A 214 -22.82 4.36 -7.53
C ALA A 214 -24.19 4.98 -7.17
N GLN A 215 -25.17 4.15 -6.81
CA GLN A 215 -26.50 4.61 -6.36
C GLN A 215 -26.43 5.38 -5.03
N ALA A 216 -25.67 4.90 -4.06
CA ALA A 216 -25.49 5.57 -2.77
C ALA A 216 -24.84 6.96 -2.95
N LEU A 217 -23.81 7.04 -3.80
CA LEU A 217 -23.18 8.31 -4.16
C LEU A 217 -24.18 9.26 -4.85
N ALA A 218 -24.98 8.76 -5.79
CA ALA A 218 -25.98 9.56 -6.49
C ALA A 218 -27.09 10.07 -5.55
N ALA A 219 -27.49 9.26 -4.58
CA ALA A 219 -28.52 9.63 -3.60
C ALA A 219 -28.02 10.73 -2.63
N GLU A 220 -26.78 10.62 -2.15
CA GLU A 220 -26.23 11.57 -1.16
C GLU A 220 -25.81 12.89 -1.80
N PHE A 221 -25.09 12.82 -2.90
CA PHE A 221 -24.50 14.02 -3.49
C PHE A 221 -25.37 14.65 -4.59
N GLY A 222 -26.28 13.89 -5.19
CA GLY A 222 -27.12 14.36 -6.27
C GLY A 222 -26.31 14.82 -7.49
N GLN A 223 -27.00 15.05 -8.62
CA GLN A 223 -26.35 15.56 -9.83
C GLN A 223 -25.82 17.00 -9.70
N ALA A 224 -26.30 17.75 -8.74
CA ALA A 224 -25.92 19.16 -8.55
C ALA A 224 -24.55 19.35 -7.86
N ARG A 225 -24.12 18.41 -7.03
CA ARG A 225 -22.86 18.51 -6.26
C ARG A 225 -21.69 17.76 -6.91
N LEU A 226 -21.94 16.53 -7.34
CA LEU A 226 -20.95 15.74 -8.08
C LEU A 226 -21.35 15.76 -9.54
N GLY A 227 -21.23 16.72 -10.34
CA GLY A 227 -21.53 16.72 -11.78
C GLY A 227 -22.27 15.47 -12.32
N ALA A 228 -22.72 15.44 -13.53
CA ALA A 228 -23.61 14.40 -14.08
C ALA A 228 -23.01 12.96 -14.15
N ASP A 229 -21.76 12.75 -13.74
CA ASP A 229 -20.99 11.55 -14.09
C ASP A 229 -20.60 10.71 -12.88
N ILE A 230 -21.60 10.08 -12.21
CA ILE A 230 -21.32 8.95 -11.30
C ILE A 230 -21.59 7.69 -12.10
N ILE A 231 -20.54 6.95 -12.43
CA ILE A 231 -20.62 5.79 -13.34
C ILE A 231 -19.89 4.60 -12.71
N ALA A 232 -20.59 3.47 -12.60
CA ALA A 232 -19.93 2.18 -12.38
C ALA A 232 -19.39 1.70 -13.76
N GLU A 233 -18.09 1.87 -14.00
CA GLU A 233 -17.46 1.49 -15.27
C GLU A 233 -17.29 -0.04 -15.41
N GLY A 234 -17.49 -0.77 -14.31
CA GLY A 234 -17.38 -2.22 -14.27
C GLY A 234 -17.43 -2.75 -12.85
N PRO A 235 -17.13 -4.03 -12.64
CA PRO A 235 -17.25 -4.66 -11.32
C PRO A 235 -16.20 -4.18 -10.31
N SER A 236 -15.13 -3.55 -10.80
CA SER A 236 -13.98 -3.14 -9.98
C SER A 236 -13.80 -1.64 -9.85
N ARG A 237 -14.58 -0.82 -10.57
CA ARG A 237 -14.36 0.63 -10.62
C ARG A 237 -15.67 1.40 -10.63
N VAL A 238 -15.75 2.39 -9.74
CA VAL A 238 -16.78 3.43 -9.75
C VAL A 238 -16.07 4.78 -9.90
N THR A 239 -16.50 5.57 -10.87
CA THR A 239 -15.94 6.88 -11.17
C THR A 239 -16.96 7.96 -10.86
N PHE A 240 -16.52 9.04 -10.23
CA PHE A 240 -17.31 10.25 -10.05
C PHE A 240 -16.45 11.48 -10.29
N ARG A 241 -17.07 12.57 -10.75
CA ARG A 241 -16.38 13.82 -11.05
C ARG A 241 -16.82 14.93 -10.12
N LEU A 242 -15.85 15.66 -9.57
CA LEU A 242 -16.10 16.83 -8.74
C LEU A 242 -16.29 18.07 -9.60
N ASN A 243 -17.24 18.91 -9.22
CA ASN A 243 -17.33 20.27 -9.77
C ASN A 243 -16.24 21.15 -9.15
N ASP A 244 -16.03 22.36 -9.70
CA ASP A 244 -14.93 23.23 -9.27
C ASP A 244 -15.05 23.68 -7.80
N GLY A 245 -16.26 23.84 -7.29
CA GLY A 245 -16.50 24.20 -5.89
C GLY A 245 -16.14 23.07 -4.91
N GLU A 246 -16.41 21.83 -5.28
CA GLU A 246 -16.13 20.65 -4.45
C GLU A 246 -14.63 20.24 -4.50
N ARG A 247 -13.91 20.61 -5.56
CA ARG A 247 -12.46 20.37 -5.66
C ARG A 247 -11.68 21.05 -4.53
N GLN A 248 -12.12 22.24 -4.11
CA GLN A 248 -11.50 22.96 -2.99
C GLN A 248 -11.80 22.31 -1.63
N ARG A 249 -12.82 21.45 -1.58
CA ARG A 249 -13.27 20.75 -0.37
C ARG A 249 -13.08 19.24 -0.49
N LEU A 250 -12.05 18.81 -1.21
CA LEU A 250 -11.78 17.40 -1.53
C LEU A 250 -11.83 16.49 -0.29
N VAL A 251 -11.18 16.92 0.80
CA VAL A 251 -11.12 16.13 2.05
C VAL A 251 -12.51 15.93 2.65
N ASP A 252 -13.35 16.97 2.67
CA ASP A 252 -14.71 16.88 3.18
C ASP A 252 -15.57 15.94 2.34
N VAL A 253 -15.45 16.02 1.00
CA VAL A 253 -16.17 15.16 0.08
C VAL A 253 -15.74 13.71 0.25
N LEU A 254 -14.44 13.43 0.28
CA LEU A 254 -13.94 12.07 0.48
C LEU A 254 -14.37 11.51 1.83
N ARG A 255 -14.32 12.29 2.91
CA ARG A 255 -14.84 11.89 4.23
C ARG A 255 -16.31 11.49 4.16
N GLN A 256 -17.15 12.26 3.42
CA GLN A 256 -18.55 11.93 3.24
C GLN A 256 -18.71 10.63 2.44
N VAL A 257 -17.99 10.49 1.32
CA VAL A 257 -17.99 9.26 0.50
C VAL A 257 -17.61 8.03 1.33
N GLU A 258 -16.55 8.13 2.12
CA GLU A 258 -16.07 7.03 2.96
C GLU A 258 -17.05 6.63 4.07
N SER A 259 -17.86 7.58 4.55
CA SER A 259 -18.85 7.35 5.61
C SER A 259 -20.15 6.72 5.12
N LEU A 260 -20.44 6.77 3.82
CA LEU A 260 -21.63 6.15 3.23
C LEU A 260 -21.62 4.64 3.41
N SER A 261 -22.79 4.07 3.64
CA SER A 261 -23.01 2.63 3.80
C SER A 261 -23.82 2.08 2.64
N VAL A 262 -23.48 0.86 2.20
CA VAL A 262 -24.11 0.14 1.10
C VAL A 262 -24.43 -1.29 1.47
#